data_6597d1d78a2794b2be9ad23a17ec3c1f
#
_entry.id   6597d1d78a2794b2be9ad23a17ec3c1f
#
_cell.length_a   1.000
_cell.length_b   1.000
_cell.length_c   1.000
_cell.angle_alpha   90.00
_cell.angle_beta   90.00
_cell.angle_gamma   90.00
#
_symmetry.space_group_name_H-M   'P 1'
#
loop_
_entity.id
_entity.type
_entity.pdbx_description
1 polymer ?
#
loop_
_entity_poly.entity_id
_entity_poly.type
_entity_poly.pdbx_seq_one_letter_code
_entity_poly.pdbx_strand_id
1 'polypeptide(L)'
;MEKTSNITWDCTGSDLESRFAPEVCNQLDAIFKPNNVALIGASERAGSVSRTILLNLLVTPFGGGVYPVNPSRDKVLGIKAYKSIGDVPEQVDLAIICIPAKRVLGSVTECGKAGVRGIIIISAGFKEVGKEGAALENACLEEARKYNMRIIGPNCLGAMVPPTGLNASFASQMALKGEIAFISQSGALMCAMLDWSLKEGLGYSAFVSIGSMVDVDWGDLIYYFGNDPNTKAIMIYMETIGNARSFISAAREVSLRKPIYVIKPGRTAAAAAAAASHTGSL
;
A
#
# COMPACT_ATOMS: atom_id res chain seq x y z
N MET A 1 -13.45 39.90 -26.48
CA MET A 1 -13.09 38.77 -27.37
C MET A 1 -12.05 37.94 -26.63
N GLU A 2 -12.51 36.99 -25.86
CA GLU A 2 -11.65 36.03 -25.13
C GLU A 2 -11.29 34.86 -26.05
N LYS A 3 -9.99 34.60 -26.17
CA LYS A 3 -9.48 33.45 -26.92
C LYS A 3 -9.72 32.20 -26.14
N THR A 4 -10.69 31.39 -26.52
CA THR A 4 -10.82 30.02 -26.15
C THR A 4 -9.64 29.23 -26.72
N SER A 5 -8.70 28.83 -25.87
CA SER A 5 -7.66 27.89 -26.23
C SER A 5 -8.27 26.49 -26.38
N ASN A 6 -8.34 26.02 -27.62
CA ASN A 6 -8.66 24.63 -27.92
C ASN A 6 -7.54 23.74 -27.40
N ILE A 7 -7.78 23.05 -26.27
CA ILE A 7 -6.92 21.98 -25.82
C ILE A 7 -7.25 20.76 -26.69
N THR A 8 -6.41 20.48 -27.67
CA THR A 8 -6.44 19.23 -28.43
C THR A 8 -5.80 18.14 -27.58
N TRP A 9 -6.62 17.19 -27.16
CA TRP A 9 -6.16 15.98 -26.47
C TRP A 9 -5.60 15.01 -27.53
N ASP A 10 -4.29 14.81 -27.49
CA ASP A 10 -3.65 13.77 -28.30
C ASP A 10 -3.87 12.42 -27.61
N CYS A 11 -4.81 11.63 -28.16
CA CYS A 11 -5.18 10.30 -27.67
C CYS A 11 -4.35 9.22 -28.40
N THR A 12 -3.03 9.30 -28.35
CA THR A 12 -2.21 8.16 -28.77
C THR A 12 -2.18 7.12 -27.66
N GLY A 13 -2.96 6.04 -27.85
CA GLY A 13 -3.30 5.03 -26.85
C GLY A 13 -2.18 4.09 -26.38
N SER A 14 -0.93 4.29 -26.79
CA SER A 14 0.15 3.33 -26.51
C SER A 14 0.61 3.25 -25.05
N ASP A 15 0.50 4.34 -24.28
CA ASP A 15 1.00 4.37 -22.89
C ASP A 15 -0.01 3.83 -21.85
N LEU A 16 -1.30 3.77 -22.20
CA LEU A 16 -2.34 3.28 -21.28
C LEU A 16 -2.49 1.76 -21.36
N GLU A 17 -2.42 1.18 -22.56
CA GLU A 17 -2.52 -0.27 -22.74
C GLU A 17 -1.34 -1.00 -22.08
N SER A 18 -0.14 -0.38 -22.04
CA SER A 18 1.03 -0.98 -21.38
C SER A 18 0.93 -1.02 -19.85
N ARG A 19 0.22 -0.06 -19.22
CA ARG A 19 0.04 -0.02 -17.75
C ARG A 19 -1.01 -1.00 -17.22
N PHE A 20 -1.97 -1.39 -18.06
CA PHE A 20 -3.04 -2.33 -17.70
C PHE A 20 -2.86 -3.72 -18.33
N ALA A 21 -1.70 -3.99 -18.90
CA ALA A 21 -1.36 -5.32 -19.37
C ALA A 21 -1.47 -6.35 -18.21
N PRO A 22 -1.90 -7.59 -18.47
CA PRO A 22 -1.98 -8.65 -17.45
C PRO A 22 -0.69 -8.81 -16.64
N GLU A 23 0.46 -8.51 -17.21
CA GLU A 23 1.77 -8.55 -16.55
C GLU A 23 1.92 -7.51 -15.43
N VAL A 24 1.33 -6.32 -15.55
CA VAL A 24 1.38 -5.28 -14.51
C VAL A 24 0.47 -5.63 -13.33
N CYS A 25 -0.68 -6.25 -13.59
CA CYS A 25 -1.54 -6.77 -12.53
C CYS A 25 -0.86 -7.88 -11.72
N ASN A 26 -0.11 -8.77 -12.39
CA ASN A 26 0.63 -9.84 -11.74
C ASN A 26 1.76 -9.32 -10.82
N GLN A 27 2.29 -8.11 -11.06
CA GLN A 27 3.30 -7.52 -10.18
C GLN A 27 2.74 -7.19 -8.78
N LEU A 28 1.44 -6.86 -8.66
CA LEU A 28 0.81 -6.61 -7.36
C LEU A 28 0.51 -7.90 -6.57
N ASP A 29 0.57 -9.06 -7.19
CA ASP A 29 0.47 -10.34 -6.48
C ASP A 29 1.61 -10.49 -5.46
N ALA A 30 2.79 -9.93 -5.71
CA ALA A 30 3.87 -9.90 -4.74
C ALA A 30 3.49 -9.16 -3.43
N ILE A 31 2.53 -8.25 -3.48
CA ILE A 31 2.04 -7.50 -2.31
C ILE A 31 0.82 -8.20 -1.67
N PHE A 32 -0.14 -8.67 -2.48
CA PHE A 32 -1.42 -9.15 -1.99
C PHE A 32 -1.53 -10.68 -1.88
N LYS A 33 -0.61 -11.41 -2.51
CA LYS A 33 -0.52 -12.88 -2.48
C LYS A 33 0.94 -13.35 -2.31
N PRO A 34 1.70 -12.78 -1.35
CA PRO A 34 3.09 -13.17 -1.17
C PRO A 34 3.18 -14.60 -0.61
N ASN A 35 4.20 -15.35 -1.02
CA ASN A 35 4.58 -16.60 -0.35
C ASN A 35 5.45 -16.32 0.88
N ASN A 36 6.34 -15.31 0.79
CA ASN A 36 7.26 -14.98 1.88
C ASN A 36 7.27 -13.47 2.13
N VAL A 37 7.20 -13.10 3.41
CA VAL A 37 7.16 -11.71 3.87
C VAL A 37 8.33 -11.42 4.79
N ALA A 38 9.13 -10.39 4.50
CA ALA A 38 10.13 -9.87 5.41
C ALA A 38 9.64 -8.60 6.11
N LEU A 39 9.87 -8.48 7.41
CA LEU A 39 9.62 -7.26 8.18
C LEU A 39 10.95 -6.59 8.54
N ILE A 40 11.28 -5.51 7.85
CA ILE A 40 12.49 -4.72 8.07
C ILE A 40 12.26 -3.73 9.21
N GLY A 41 13.11 -3.82 10.25
CA GLY A 41 12.93 -3.07 11.50
C GLY A 41 12.07 -3.80 12.52
N ALA A 42 11.98 -5.12 12.44
CA ALA A 42 11.27 -5.96 13.41
C ALA A 42 11.73 -5.69 14.85
N SER A 43 10.80 -5.59 15.79
CA SER A 43 11.08 -5.21 17.17
C SER A 43 10.18 -5.94 18.16
N GLU A 44 10.71 -6.21 19.36
CA GLU A 44 9.95 -6.75 20.50
C GLU A 44 9.39 -5.65 21.40
N ARG A 45 9.78 -4.38 21.17
CA ARG A 45 9.38 -3.27 22.05
C ARG A 45 7.87 -3.15 22.10
N ALA A 46 7.30 -3.23 23.31
CA ALA A 46 5.87 -3.05 23.53
C ALA A 46 5.40 -1.70 22.97
N GLY A 47 4.24 -1.68 22.29
CA GLY A 47 3.67 -0.51 21.68
C GLY A 47 4.35 -0.04 20.37
N SER A 48 5.38 -0.75 19.88
CA SER A 48 5.96 -0.39 18.59
C SER A 48 5.14 -0.93 17.42
N VAL A 49 5.02 -0.13 16.37
CA VAL A 49 4.31 -0.47 15.12
C VAL A 49 4.83 -1.78 14.54
N SER A 50 6.14 -1.96 14.45
CA SER A 50 6.74 -3.17 13.89
C SER A 50 6.45 -4.43 14.72
N ARG A 51 6.30 -4.32 16.05
CA ARG A 51 5.85 -5.44 16.89
C ARG A 51 4.43 -5.85 16.55
N THR A 52 3.54 -4.88 16.39
CA THR A 52 2.14 -5.14 16.01
C THR A 52 2.05 -5.83 14.65
N ILE A 53 2.79 -5.34 13.65
CA ILE A 53 2.83 -5.98 12.33
C ILE A 53 3.33 -7.42 12.41
N LEU A 54 4.41 -7.67 13.17
CA LEU A 54 4.93 -9.02 13.32
C LEU A 54 3.91 -9.96 13.98
N LEU A 55 3.23 -9.50 15.03
CA LEU A 55 2.18 -10.28 15.69
C LEU A 55 1.01 -10.56 14.72
N ASN A 56 0.58 -9.55 13.95
CA ASN A 56 -0.50 -9.70 12.98
C ASN A 56 -0.17 -10.72 11.89
N LEU A 57 1.07 -10.74 11.39
CA LEU A 57 1.53 -11.74 10.41
C LEU A 57 1.57 -13.16 10.98
N LEU A 58 1.78 -13.29 12.30
CA LEU A 58 1.90 -14.59 12.97
C LEU A 58 0.56 -15.15 13.44
N VAL A 59 -0.34 -14.27 13.90
CA VAL A 59 -1.65 -14.68 14.47
C VAL A 59 -2.61 -15.14 13.38
N THR A 60 -2.55 -14.53 12.19
CA THR A 60 -3.36 -14.94 11.05
C THR A 60 -2.46 -15.54 9.97
N PRO A 61 -2.27 -16.87 9.97
CA PRO A 61 -1.37 -17.50 9.03
C PRO A 61 -1.90 -17.36 7.59
N PHE A 62 -1.11 -16.76 6.72
CA PHE A 62 -1.41 -16.60 5.29
C PHE A 62 -0.81 -17.72 4.41
N GLY A 63 -0.23 -18.74 5.06
CA GLY A 63 0.36 -19.90 4.39
C GLY A 63 1.81 -19.74 3.97
N GLY A 64 2.43 -18.58 4.21
CA GLY A 64 3.81 -18.29 3.83
C GLY A 64 4.77 -18.08 4.99
N GLY A 65 6.05 -17.84 4.66
CA GLY A 65 7.11 -17.57 5.62
C GLY A 65 7.12 -16.12 6.10
N VAL A 66 7.44 -15.91 7.40
CA VAL A 66 7.64 -14.58 8.00
C VAL A 66 9.07 -14.45 8.49
N TYR A 67 9.79 -13.47 7.96
CA TYR A 67 11.21 -13.25 8.21
C TYR A 67 11.46 -11.88 8.87
N PRO A 68 11.63 -11.84 10.21
CA PRO A 68 12.05 -10.61 10.89
C PRO A 68 13.47 -10.21 10.47
N VAL A 69 13.66 -8.94 10.10
CA VAL A 69 14.99 -8.38 9.77
C VAL A 69 15.32 -7.29 10.78
N ASN A 70 16.42 -7.52 11.53
CA ASN A 70 16.94 -6.57 12.52
C ASN A 70 18.46 -6.72 12.67
N PRO A 71 19.27 -5.68 12.41
CA PRO A 71 20.74 -5.78 12.44
C PRO A 71 21.31 -6.06 13.85
N SER A 72 20.54 -5.77 14.91
CA SER A 72 21.00 -5.86 16.30
C SER A 72 20.46 -7.04 17.08
N ARG A 73 19.56 -7.86 16.48
CA ARG A 73 18.89 -8.98 17.17
C ARG A 73 19.06 -10.27 16.39
N ASP A 74 19.26 -11.38 17.11
CA ASP A 74 19.30 -12.71 16.51
C ASP A 74 17.92 -13.39 16.55
N LYS A 75 17.02 -12.90 17.42
CA LYS A 75 15.62 -13.32 17.54
C LYS A 75 14.73 -12.12 17.85
N VAL A 76 13.50 -12.15 17.33
CA VAL A 76 12.43 -11.21 17.65
C VAL A 76 11.16 -12.02 17.91
N LEU A 77 10.53 -11.86 19.07
CA LEU A 77 9.38 -12.66 19.54
C LEU A 77 9.64 -14.17 19.46
N GLY A 78 10.86 -14.60 19.76
CA GLY A 78 11.28 -16.01 19.70
C GLY A 78 11.61 -16.54 18.30
N ILE A 79 11.31 -15.79 17.24
CA ILE A 79 11.57 -16.15 15.84
C ILE A 79 12.98 -15.70 15.46
N LYS A 80 13.70 -16.52 14.69
CA LYS A 80 15.01 -16.14 14.13
C LYS A 80 14.90 -14.85 13.35
N ALA A 81 15.76 -13.89 13.66
CA ALA A 81 15.90 -12.64 12.92
C ALA A 81 17.18 -12.64 12.09
N TYR A 82 17.13 -11.97 10.96
CA TYR A 82 18.25 -11.84 10.02
C TYR A 82 18.84 -10.44 10.09
N LYS A 83 20.14 -10.31 9.88
CA LYS A 83 20.81 -9.00 9.99
C LYS A 83 20.45 -8.07 8.83
N SER A 84 20.27 -8.63 7.65
CA SER A 84 19.81 -7.96 6.44
C SER A 84 18.80 -8.83 5.69
N ILE A 85 18.10 -8.26 4.72
CA ILE A 85 17.18 -9.03 3.86
C ILE A 85 17.95 -10.03 2.97
N GLY A 86 19.19 -9.73 2.63
CA GLY A 86 20.06 -10.62 1.84
C GLY A 86 20.49 -11.88 2.58
N ASP A 87 20.35 -11.93 3.92
CA ASP A 87 20.67 -13.10 4.75
C ASP A 87 19.48 -14.06 4.87
N VAL A 88 18.29 -13.69 4.38
CA VAL A 88 17.09 -14.54 4.41
C VAL A 88 17.30 -15.69 3.41
N PRO A 89 17.14 -16.96 3.83
CA PRO A 89 17.48 -18.11 2.98
C PRO A 89 16.48 -18.35 1.84
N GLU A 90 15.24 -17.82 1.99
CA GLU A 90 14.16 -18.00 1.03
C GLU A 90 13.94 -16.74 0.22
N GLN A 91 13.44 -16.88 -1.02
CA GLN A 91 13.04 -15.74 -1.82
C GLN A 91 11.89 -14.98 -1.13
N VAL A 92 12.10 -13.70 -0.85
CA VAL A 92 11.08 -12.81 -0.27
C VAL A 92 10.31 -12.12 -1.39
N ASP A 93 8.98 -12.23 -1.38
CA ASP A 93 8.10 -11.54 -2.33
C ASP A 93 7.76 -10.13 -1.85
N LEU A 94 7.42 -9.99 -0.56
CA LEU A 94 6.99 -8.74 0.06
C LEU A 94 7.94 -8.33 1.19
N ALA A 95 8.44 -7.10 1.14
CA ALA A 95 9.12 -6.47 2.26
C ALA A 95 8.24 -5.38 2.89
N ILE A 96 8.03 -5.46 4.22
CA ILE A 96 7.35 -4.42 4.99
C ILE A 96 8.44 -3.61 5.69
N ILE A 97 8.51 -2.30 5.40
CA ILE A 97 9.57 -1.42 5.92
C ILE A 97 9.01 -0.54 7.04
N CYS A 98 9.55 -0.75 8.26
CA CYS A 98 9.14 -0.04 9.47
C CYS A 98 10.38 0.47 10.24
N ILE A 99 11.11 1.40 9.62
CA ILE A 99 12.35 2.02 10.14
C ILE A 99 12.29 3.54 9.92
N PRO A 100 13.16 4.34 10.57
CA PRO A 100 13.22 5.78 10.32
C PRO A 100 13.43 6.13 8.84
N ALA A 101 12.69 7.13 8.32
CA ALA A 101 12.64 7.49 6.90
C ALA A 101 14.02 7.61 6.23
N LYS A 102 14.98 8.23 6.91
CA LYS A 102 16.37 8.42 6.41
C LYS A 102 17.09 7.12 6.04
N ARG A 103 16.64 5.97 6.55
CA ARG A 103 17.24 4.66 6.27
C ARG A 103 16.45 3.84 5.24
N VAL A 104 15.26 4.30 4.87
CA VAL A 104 14.37 3.55 3.97
C VAL A 104 14.98 3.36 2.58
N LEU A 105 15.60 4.40 2.01
CA LEU A 105 16.23 4.32 0.68
C LEU A 105 17.27 3.18 0.61
N GLY A 106 18.14 3.06 1.62
CA GLY A 106 19.10 1.97 1.70
C GLY A 106 18.43 0.60 1.73
N SER A 107 17.35 0.48 2.51
CA SER A 107 16.59 -0.78 2.58
C SER A 107 15.86 -1.10 1.28
N VAL A 108 15.36 -0.10 0.53
CA VAL A 108 14.79 -0.31 -0.82
C VAL A 108 15.85 -0.87 -1.77
N THR A 109 17.07 -0.34 -1.73
CA THR A 109 18.21 -0.86 -2.52
C THR A 109 18.55 -2.31 -2.15
N GLU A 110 18.59 -2.63 -0.85
CA GLU A 110 18.85 -3.99 -0.37
C GLU A 110 17.74 -4.96 -0.80
N CYS A 111 16.47 -4.55 -0.71
CA CYS A 111 15.33 -5.32 -1.19
C CYS A 111 15.43 -5.63 -2.68
N GLY A 112 15.78 -4.63 -3.49
CA GLY A 112 15.95 -4.80 -4.94
C GLY A 112 17.05 -5.81 -5.28
N LYS A 113 18.21 -5.71 -4.61
CA LYS A 113 19.31 -6.66 -4.77
C LYS A 113 18.95 -8.09 -4.35
N ALA A 114 18.06 -8.23 -3.35
CA ALA A 114 17.55 -9.52 -2.89
C ALA A 114 16.39 -10.07 -3.75
N GLY A 115 15.99 -9.37 -4.84
CA GLY A 115 14.95 -9.83 -5.75
C GLY A 115 13.52 -9.66 -5.22
N VAL A 116 13.30 -8.82 -4.20
CA VAL A 116 11.96 -8.46 -3.73
C VAL A 116 11.19 -7.73 -4.82
N ARG A 117 9.91 -8.02 -4.97
CA ARG A 117 9.06 -7.41 -5.99
C ARG A 117 7.99 -6.48 -5.43
N GLY A 118 7.58 -6.66 -4.17
CA GLY A 118 6.58 -5.85 -3.49
C GLY A 118 7.12 -5.22 -2.22
N ILE A 119 6.82 -3.92 -2.00
CA ILE A 119 7.20 -3.20 -0.78
C ILE A 119 5.98 -2.48 -0.20
N ILE A 120 5.82 -2.57 1.12
CA ILE A 120 4.92 -1.70 1.89
C ILE A 120 5.78 -0.84 2.81
N ILE A 121 5.77 0.48 2.62
CA ILE A 121 6.51 1.42 3.46
C ILE A 121 5.55 2.01 4.50
N ILE A 122 5.64 1.51 5.72
CA ILE A 122 4.84 1.99 6.87
C ILE A 122 5.35 3.33 7.36
N SER A 123 6.66 3.53 7.31
CA SER A 123 7.36 4.70 7.84
C SER A 123 6.80 6.01 7.32
N ALA A 124 6.66 6.98 8.21
CA ALA A 124 6.39 8.39 7.92
C ALA A 124 7.70 9.18 7.88
N GLY A 125 7.66 10.45 7.46
CA GLY A 125 8.81 11.34 7.31
C GLY A 125 9.20 11.57 5.85
N PHE A 126 8.20 11.55 4.97
CA PHE A 126 8.33 11.74 3.52
C PHE A 126 7.67 13.06 3.06
N LYS A 127 6.92 13.09 2.00
CA LYS A 127 6.36 14.35 1.45
C LYS A 127 5.51 15.16 2.46
N GLU A 128 4.93 14.51 3.46
CA GLU A 128 4.15 15.18 4.52
C GLU A 128 5.00 16.09 5.42
N VAL A 129 6.32 15.90 5.46
CA VAL A 129 7.24 16.78 6.23
C VAL A 129 7.89 17.85 5.35
N GLY A 130 7.49 17.97 4.07
CA GLY A 130 7.94 19.02 3.16
C GLY A 130 8.93 18.55 2.09
N LYS A 131 9.70 19.51 1.53
CA LYS A 131 10.50 19.28 0.31
C LYS A 131 11.56 18.20 0.44
N GLU A 132 12.25 18.13 1.58
CA GLU A 132 13.29 17.10 1.82
C GLU A 132 12.67 15.71 1.87
N GLY A 133 11.52 15.58 2.54
CA GLY A 133 10.78 14.33 2.59
C GLY A 133 10.25 13.92 1.21
N ALA A 134 9.76 14.86 0.41
CA ALA A 134 9.33 14.60 -0.95
C ALA A 134 10.50 14.14 -1.87
N ALA A 135 11.69 14.73 -1.70
CA ALA A 135 12.88 14.29 -2.42
C ALA A 135 13.27 12.84 -2.05
N LEU A 136 13.19 12.49 -0.76
CA LEU A 136 13.45 11.13 -0.29
C LEU A 136 12.42 10.14 -0.84
N GLU A 137 11.14 10.52 -0.87
CA GLU A 137 10.05 9.72 -1.44
C GLU A 137 10.32 9.39 -2.92
N ASN A 138 10.68 10.41 -3.71
CA ASN A 138 11.03 10.23 -5.11
C ASN A 138 12.27 9.36 -5.31
N ALA A 139 13.30 9.54 -4.48
CA ALA A 139 14.50 8.70 -4.54
C ALA A 139 14.19 7.22 -4.26
N CYS A 140 13.29 6.93 -3.32
CA CYS A 140 12.83 5.56 -3.06
C CYS A 140 12.08 4.98 -4.28
N LEU A 141 11.23 5.78 -4.95
CA LEU A 141 10.53 5.37 -6.16
C LEU A 141 11.49 5.06 -7.32
N GLU A 142 12.43 5.97 -7.57
CA GLU A 142 13.44 5.78 -8.63
C GLU A 142 14.28 4.54 -8.39
N GLU A 143 14.68 4.29 -7.14
CA GLU A 143 15.44 3.10 -6.77
C GLU A 143 14.61 1.83 -6.97
N ALA A 144 13.36 1.79 -6.51
CA ALA A 144 12.49 0.63 -6.68
C ALA A 144 12.25 0.27 -8.15
N ARG A 145 12.11 1.27 -9.01
CA ARG A 145 11.93 1.09 -10.46
C ARG A 145 13.10 0.39 -11.14
N LYS A 146 14.34 0.56 -10.67
CA LYS A 146 15.51 -0.14 -11.21
C LYS A 146 15.40 -1.67 -11.08
N TYR A 147 14.62 -2.14 -10.12
CA TYR A 147 14.41 -3.56 -9.82
C TYR A 147 12.99 -4.05 -10.11
N ASN A 148 12.17 -3.25 -10.80
CA ASN A 148 10.75 -3.55 -11.08
C ASN A 148 9.93 -3.85 -9.81
N MET A 149 10.26 -3.21 -8.69
CA MET A 149 9.51 -3.33 -7.45
C MET A 149 8.32 -2.36 -7.43
N ARG A 150 7.20 -2.82 -6.85
CA ARG A 150 6.02 -1.98 -6.63
C ARG A 150 5.94 -1.55 -5.16
N ILE A 151 5.53 -0.29 -4.92
CA ILE A 151 5.49 0.30 -3.59
C ILE A 151 4.07 0.72 -3.21
N ILE A 152 3.59 0.27 -2.03
CA ILE A 152 2.45 0.85 -1.31
C ILE A 152 2.98 1.76 -0.21
N GLY A 153 2.37 2.91 -0.04
CA GLY A 153 2.79 3.95 0.90
C GLY A 153 3.62 5.05 0.21
N PRO A 154 4.58 5.64 0.91
CA PRO A 154 4.87 5.56 2.35
C PRO A 154 3.76 6.15 3.23
N ASN A 155 4.01 6.18 4.56
CA ASN A 155 3.07 6.72 5.54
C ASN A 155 1.68 6.07 5.44
N CYS A 156 1.62 4.75 5.56
CA CYS A 156 0.39 3.96 5.43
C CYS A 156 0.20 3.00 6.62
N LEU A 157 -1.04 2.57 6.84
CA LEU A 157 -1.38 1.56 7.85
C LEU A 157 -0.90 0.16 7.45
N GLY A 158 -0.74 -0.09 6.14
CA GLY A 158 -0.46 -1.40 5.58
C GLY A 158 -1.64 -1.99 4.82
N ALA A 159 -1.64 -3.30 4.63
CA ALA A 159 -2.66 -4.00 3.87
C ALA A 159 -3.09 -5.31 4.55
N MET A 160 -4.36 -5.66 4.37
CA MET A 160 -4.92 -6.95 4.75
C MET A 160 -5.60 -7.60 3.56
N VAL A 161 -5.48 -8.92 3.47
CA VAL A 161 -6.20 -9.75 2.51
C VAL A 161 -6.88 -10.89 3.29
N PRO A 162 -8.07 -10.62 3.89
CA PRO A 162 -8.73 -11.58 4.77
C PRO A 162 -8.98 -12.96 4.16
N PRO A 163 -9.30 -13.10 2.85
CA PRO A 163 -9.44 -14.41 2.23
C PRO A 163 -8.21 -15.31 2.30
N THR A 164 -6.99 -14.73 2.30
CA THR A 164 -5.72 -15.47 2.39
C THR A 164 -5.16 -15.51 3.80
N GLY A 165 -5.67 -14.69 4.73
CA GLY A 165 -5.12 -14.53 6.08
C GLY A 165 -3.96 -13.52 6.18
N LEU A 166 -3.56 -12.85 5.09
CA LEU A 166 -2.48 -11.86 5.13
C LEU A 166 -2.91 -10.62 5.92
N ASN A 167 -2.19 -10.32 7.00
CA ASN A 167 -2.31 -9.07 7.76
C ASN A 167 -0.95 -8.36 7.84
N ALA A 168 -0.61 -7.65 6.79
CA ALA A 168 0.60 -6.83 6.65
C ALA A 168 0.32 -5.38 7.11
N SER A 169 -0.34 -5.20 8.26
CA SER A 169 -0.71 -3.91 8.80
C SER A 169 -0.44 -3.80 10.30
N PHE A 170 -0.48 -2.58 10.84
CA PHE A 170 -0.45 -2.37 12.30
C PHE A 170 -1.84 -2.07 12.90
N ALA A 171 -2.91 -2.45 12.22
CA ALA A 171 -4.25 -2.38 12.77
C ALA A 171 -4.40 -3.30 14.00
N SER A 172 -5.37 -2.97 14.86
CA SER A 172 -5.61 -3.69 16.12
C SER A 172 -6.10 -5.12 15.91
N GLN A 173 -6.77 -5.38 14.80
CA GLN A 173 -7.41 -6.66 14.49
C GLN A 173 -7.40 -6.94 12.99
N MET A 174 -7.62 -8.20 12.62
CA MET A 174 -7.87 -8.61 11.24
C MET A 174 -9.31 -8.27 10.84
N ALA A 175 -9.50 -7.76 9.63
CA ALA A 175 -10.82 -7.58 9.05
C ALA A 175 -11.51 -8.93 8.77
N LEU A 176 -12.84 -8.98 8.86
CA LEU A 176 -13.60 -10.17 8.48
C LEU A 176 -13.46 -10.46 6.98
N LYS A 177 -13.49 -11.74 6.62
CA LYS A 177 -13.51 -12.17 5.23
C LYS A 177 -14.84 -11.77 4.57
N GLY A 178 -14.76 -11.16 3.38
CA GLY A 178 -15.91 -10.73 2.61
C GLY A 178 -15.53 -10.41 1.16
N GLU A 179 -16.33 -9.60 0.49
CA GLU A 179 -16.27 -9.40 -0.96
C GLU A 179 -16.07 -7.92 -1.37
N ILE A 180 -15.71 -7.05 -0.42
CA ILE A 180 -15.48 -5.62 -0.66
C ILE A 180 -13.98 -5.32 -0.57
N ALA A 181 -13.39 -4.74 -1.61
CA ALA A 181 -12.07 -4.15 -1.53
C ALA A 181 -12.21 -2.70 -1.02
N PHE A 182 -11.70 -2.42 0.19
CA PHE A 182 -11.67 -1.07 0.76
C PHE A 182 -10.28 -0.49 0.65
N ILE A 183 -10.17 0.66 -0.01
CA ILE A 183 -8.89 1.35 -0.28
C ILE A 183 -8.99 2.77 0.27
N SER A 184 -8.03 3.19 1.09
CA SER A 184 -8.07 4.50 1.75
C SER A 184 -6.70 5.18 1.79
N GLN A 185 -6.68 6.50 1.61
CA GLN A 185 -5.51 7.33 1.94
C GLN A 185 -5.40 7.63 3.43
N SER A 186 -6.52 7.58 4.17
CA SER A 186 -6.53 7.87 5.61
C SER A 186 -6.43 6.61 6.45
N GLY A 187 -5.31 6.43 7.15
CA GLY A 187 -5.12 5.34 8.11
C GLY A 187 -6.07 5.43 9.31
N ALA A 188 -6.35 6.66 9.81
CA ALA A 188 -7.26 6.87 10.92
C ALA A 188 -8.70 6.47 10.55
N LEU A 189 -9.19 6.85 9.36
CA LEU A 189 -10.49 6.41 8.88
C LEU A 189 -10.54 4.89 8.75
N MET A 190 -9.47 4.27 8.29
CA MET A 190 -9.41 2.81 8.18
C MET A 190 -9.58 2.14 9.54
N CYS A 191 -8.95 2.63 10.60
CA CYS A 191 -9.14 2.09 11.94
C CYS A 191 -10.62 2.20 12.37
N ALA A 192 -11.26 3.35 12.18
CA ALA A 192 -12.66 3.56 12.51
C ALA A 192 -13.59 2.65 11.68
N MET A 193 -13.31 2.50 10.39
CA MET A 193 -14.08 1.61 9.50
C MET A 193 -13.90 0.15 9.89
N LEU A 194 -12.70 -0.26 10.29
CA LEU A 194 -12.44 -1.61 10.77
C LEU A 194 -13.25 -1.91 12.04
N ASP A 195 -13.18 -1.04 13.04
CA ASP A 195 -13.90 -1.20 14.30
C ASP A 195 -15.43 -1.25 14.09
N TRP A 196 -15.95 -0.40 13.21
CA TRP A 196 -17.36 -0.40 12.85
C TRP A 196 -17.75 -1.67 12.10
N SER A 197 -16.99 -2.05 11.08
CA SER A 197 -17.28 -3.22 10.25
C SER A 197 -17.28 -4.53 11.03
N LEU A 198 -16.40 -4.66 12.03
CA LEU A 198 -16.37 -5.83 12.92
C LEU A 198 -17.65 -5.94 13.76
N LYS A 199 -18.21 -4.81 14.24
CA LYS A 199 -19.47 -4.77 14.98
C LYS A 199 -20.66 -5.15 14.10
N GLU A 200 -20.67 -4.68 12.85
CA GLU A 200 -21.74 -4.92 11.89
C GLU A 200 -21.61 -6.27 11.15
N GLY A 201 -20.55 -7.02 11.40
CA GLY A 201 -20.29 -8.28 10.68
C GLY A 201 -19.95 -8.10 9.20
N LEU A 202 -19.47 -6.91 8.80
CA LEU A 202 -19.10 -6.60 7.42
C LEU A 202 -17.67 -7.08 7.13
N GLY A 203 -17.50 -7.85 6.06
CA GLY A 203 -16.20 -8.37 5.67
C GLY A 203 -15.64 -7.76 4.38
N TYR A 204 -14.33 -7.97 4.19
CA TYR A 204 -13.58 -7.44 3.07
C TYR A 204 -12.82 -8.54 2.30
N SER A 205 -12.68 -8.35 0.99
CA SER A 205 -11.73 -9.10 0.16
C SER A 205 -10.32 -8.54 0.30
N ALA A 206 -10.21 -7.23 0.44
CA ALA A 206 -8.96 -6.52 0.73
C ALA A 206 -9.24 -5.25 1.53
N PHE A 207 -8.29 -4.84 2.38
CA PHE A 207 -8.36 -3.65 3.20
C PHE A 207 -7.01 -2.95 3.14
N VAL A 208 -6.89 -1.89 2.30
CA VAL A 208 -5.61 -1.35 1.85
C VAL A 208 -5.45 0.12 2.19
N SER A 209 -4.40 0.46 2.95
CA SER A 209 -3.96 1.83 3.15
C SER A 209 -2.94 2.21 2.09
N ILE A 210 -3.29 3.13 1.19
CA ILE A 210 -2.38 3.53 0.10
C ILE A 210 -1.39 4.62 0.52
N GLY A 211 -1.62 5.31 1.64
CA GLY A 211 -0.74 6.35 2.18
C GLY A 211 -0.46 7.48 1.20
N SER A 212 0.81 7.83 1.06
CA SER A 212 1.29 8.89 0.14
C SER A 212 1.07 8.60 -1.33
N MET A 213 0.85 7.34 -1.72
CA MET A 213 0.58 6.93 -3.10
C MET A 213 1.74 7.33 -4.04
N VAL A 214 2.97 6.91 -3.69
CA VAL A 214 4.17 7.29 -4.45
C VAL A 214 4.31 6.51 -5.76
N ASP A 215 3.88 5.25 -5.79
CA ASP A 215 3.95 4.35 -6.97
C ASP A 215 2.59 3.76 -7.31
N VAL A 216 2.13 2.78 -6.50
CA VAL A 216 0.81 2.14 -6.70
C VAL A 216 -0.28 3.18 -6.51
N ASP A 217 -1.08 3.43 -7.55
CA ASP A 217 -2.14 4.44 -7.56
C ASP A 217 -3.55 3.84 -7.53
N TRP A 218 -4.56 4.70 -7.60
CA TRP A 218 -5.96 4.29 -7.64
C TRP A 218 -6.29 3.39 -8.82
N GLY A 219 -5.72 3.70 -9.99
CA GLY A 219 -5.96 2.93 -11.21
C GLY A 219 -5.41 1.53 -11.10
N ASP A 220 -4.20 1.39 -10.56
CA ASP A 220 -3.56 0.08 -10.31
C ASP A 220 -4.45 -0.80 -9.42
N LEU A 221 -4.92 -0.24 -8.29
CA LEU A 221 -5.72 -0.99 -7.31
C LEU A 221 -7.14 -1.27 -7.80
N ILE A 222 -7.79 -0.30 -8.48
CA ILE A 222 -9.10 -0.50 -9.10
C ILE A 222 -9.02 -1.64 -10.12
N TYR A 223 -8.00 -1.63 -10.97
CA TYR A 223 -7.83 -2.66 -11.98
C TYR A 223 -7.51 -4.02 -11.37
N TYR A 224 -6.61 -4.06 -10.38
CA TYR A 224 -6.24 -5.27 -9.66
C TYR A 224 -7.46 -5.93 -8.99
N PHE A 225 -8.18 -5.20 -8.13
CA PHE A 225 -9.37 -5.73 -7.46
C PHE A 225 -10.58 -5.85 -8.38
N GLY A 226 -10.62 -5.08 -9.46
CA GLY A 226 -11.58 -5.24 -10.55
C GLY A 226 -11.52 -6.62 -11.21
N ASN A 227 -10.32 -7.21 -11.28
CA ASN A 227 -10.07 -8.54 -11.83
C ASN A 227 -10.02 -9.65 -10.78
N ASP A 228 -9.96 -9.31 -9.48
CA ASP A 228 -9.98 -10.32 -8.42
C ASP A 228 -11.36 -10.98 -8.28
N PRO A 229 -11.46 -12.32 -8.41
CA PRO A 229 -12.74 -13.04 -8.30
C PRO A 229 -13.38 -12.96 -6.91
N ASN A 230 -12.60 -12.71 -5.86
CA ASN A 230 -13.10 -12.58 -4.49
C ASN A 230 -13.69 -11.20 -4.22
N THR A 231 -13.51 -10.24 -5.11
CA THR A 231 -13.98 -8.86 -4.94
C THR A 231 -15.24 -8.64 -5.78
N LYS A 232 -16.34 -8.21 -5.17
CA LYS A 232 -17.59 -7.84 -5.85
C LYS A 232 -17.85 -6.34 -5.91
N ALA A 233 -17.25 -5.57 -5.00
CA ALA A 233 -17.38 -4.12 -4.98
C ALA A 233 -16.06 -3.48 -4.51
N ILE A 234 -15.80 -2.25 -4.96
CA ILE A 234 -14.63 -1.47 -4.56
C ILE A 234 -15.12 -0.20 -3.86
N MET A 235 -14.62 0.05 -2.65
CA MET A 235 -14.88 1.27 -1.88
C MET A 235 -13.59 2.06 -1.73
N ILE A 236 -13.62 3.35 -2.04
CA ILE A 236 -12.45 4.22 -2.03
C ILE A 236 -12.71 5.44 -1.16
N TYR A 237 -11.80 5.71 -0.24
CA TYR A 237 -11.71 7.01 0.44
C TYR A 237 -10.50 7.78 -0.12
N MET A 238 -10.79 8.82 -0.90
CA MET A 238 -9.82 9.54 -1.73
C MET A 238 -9.65 10.98 -1.26
N GLU A 239 -8.48 11.33 -0.72
CA GLU A 239 -8.13 12.71 -0.37
C GLU A 239 -7.58 13.48 -1.58
N THR A 240 -6.72 12.84 -2.34
CA THR A 240 -6.12 13.37 -3.58
C THR A 240 -6.33 12.41 -4.75
N ILE A 241 -6.54 12.96 -5.94
CA ILE A 241 -6.76 12.14 -7.13
C ILE A 241 -5.46 11.54 -7.67
N GLY A 242 -4.33 12.24 -7.48
CA GLY A 242 -3.06 11.82 -8.06
C GLY A 242 -3.13 11.76 -9.59
N ASN A 243 -2.87 10.59 -10.18
CA ASN A 243 -2.97 10.38 -11.62
C ASN A 243 -4.44 10.22 -12.05
N ALA A 244 -5.09 11.33 -12.39
CA ALA A 244 -6.51 11.34 -12.79
C ALA A 244 -6.79 10.47 -14.03
N ARG A 245 -5.85 10.38 -14.97
CA ARG A 245 -6.00 9.58 -16.19
C ARG A 245 -6.04 8.09 -15.86
N SER A 246 -5.12 7.62 -15.03
CA SER A 246 -5.08 6.24 -14.53
C SER A 246 -6.37 5.87 -13.80
N PHE A 247 -6.81 6.73 -12.85
CA PHE A 247 -8.05 6.54 -12.11
C PHE A 247 -9.26 6.43 -13.01
N ILE A 248 -9.47 7.41 -13.93
CA ILE A 248 -10.66 7.45 -14.81
C ILE A 248 -10.67 6.25 -15.74
N SER A 249 -9.53 5.87 -16.32
CA SER A 249 -9.43 4.74 -17.24
C SER A 249 -9.83 3.43 -16.54
N ALA A 250 -9.23 3.13 -15.40
CA ALA A 250 -9.53 1.93 -14.64
C ALA A 250 -10.98 1.92 -14.11
N ALA A 251 -11.45 3.05 -13.58
CA ALA A 251 -12.81 3.16 -13.08
C ALA A 251 -13.86 2.95 -14.18
N ARG A 252 -13.64 3.52 -15.37
CA ARG A 252 -14.53 3.36 -16.52
C ARG A 252 -14.64 1.90 -16.95
N GLU A 253 -13.53 1.18 -17.02
CA GLU A 253 -13.52 -0.23 -17.42
C GLU A 253 -14.15 -1.13 -16.35
N VAL A 254 -13.70 -0.98 -15.09
CA VAL A 254 -14.12 -1.87 -14.00
C VAL A 254 -15.57 -1.64 -13.61
N SER A 255 -16.08 -0.39 -13.67
CA SER A 255 -17.47 -0.07 -13.31
C SER A 255 -18.52 -0.76 -14.18
N LEU A 256 -18.14 -1.25 -15.36
CA LEU A 256 -19.00 -2.07 -16.21
C LEU A 256 -19.29 -3.47 -15.62
N ARG A 257 -18.44 -3.92 -14.69
CA ARG A 257 -18.49 -5.28 -14.11
C ARG A 257 -18.71 -5.27 -12.60
N LYS A 258 -18.18 -4.28 -11.91
CA LYS A 258 -18.20 -4.17 -10.44
C LYS A 258 -18.49 -2.73 -10.01
N PRO A 259 -19.38 -2.50 -9.04
CA PRO A 259 -19.64 -1.15 -8.52
C PRO A 259 -18.39 -0.59 -7.82
N ILE A 260 -18.15 0.70 -8.07
CA ILE A 260 -17.08 1.47 -7.42
C ILE A 260 -17.71 2.64 -6.67
N TYR A 261 -17.51 2.69 -5.37
CA TYR A 261 -17.99 3.77 -4.50
C TYR A 261 -16.82 4.64 -4.08
N VAL A 262 -16.91 5.96 -4.34
CA VAL A 262 -15.84 6.90 -4.02
C VAL A 262 -16.34 7.95 -3.05
N ILE A 263 -15.72 8.04 -1.88
CA ILE A 263 -15.89 9.10 -0.91
C ILE A 263 -14.72 10.06 -1.07
N LYS A 264 -14.99 11.28 -1.54
CA LYS A 264 -13.98 12.33 -1.67
C LYS A 264 -14.34 13.52 -0.80
N PRO A 265 -13.66 13.70 0.36
CA PRO A 265 -13.80 14.89 1.18
C PRO A 265 -13.21 16.12 0.48
N GLY A 266 -13.48 17.30 1.01
CA GLY A 266 -12.83 18.54 0.56
C GLY A 266 -13.36 19.11 -0.74
N ARG A 267 -14.68 19.06 -0.99
CA ARG A 267 -15.32 19.67 -2.18
C ARG A 267 -15.29 21.21 -2.18
N THR A 268 -15.07 21.83 -1.05
CA THR A 268 -14.90 23.30 -0.92
C THR A 268 -13.45 23.64 -0.61
N ALA A 269 -13.00 24.86 -0.92
CA ALA A 269 -11.63 25.29 -0.64
C ALA A 269 -11.27 25.18 0.86
N ALA A 270 -12.21 25.50 1.76
CA ALA A 270 -12.03 25.36 3.22
C ALA A 270 -11.91 23.88 3.63
N ALA A 271 -12.76 23.02 3.08
CA ALA A 271 -12.71 21.58 3.39
C ALA A 271 -11.46 20.90 2.76
N ALA A 272 -10.98 21.39 1.61
CA ALA A 272 -9.73 20.93 1.01
C ALA A 272 -8.51 21.30 1.86
N ALA A 273 -8.50 22.54 2.42
CA ALA A 273 -7.46 22.98 3.36
C ALA A 273 -7.47 22.16 4.66
N ALA A 274 -8.64 21.83 5.19
CA ALA A 274 -8.77 20.97 6.37
C ALA A 274 -8.31 19.54 6.09
N ALA A 275 -8.64 18.96 4.94
CA ALA A 275 -8.18 17.64 4.54
C ALA A 275 -6.64 17.60 4.33
N ALA A 276 -6.06 18.65 3.75
CA ALA A 276 -4.61 18.77 3.57
C ALA A 276 -3.87 18.90 4.92
N SER A 277 -4.47 19.53 5.93
CA SER A 277 -3.88 19.61 7.27
C SER A 277 -3.93 18.28 8.03
N HIS A 278 -4.87 17.39 7.68
CA HIS A 278 -5.02 16.07 8.30
C HIS A 278 -3.91 15.09 7.89
N THR A 279 -3.38 15.22 6.68
CA THR A 279 -2.27 14.39 6.17
C THR A 279 -0.89 14.90 6.59
N GLY A 280 -0.79 16.12 7.12
CA GLY A 280 0.47 16.77 7.54
C GLY A 280 0.70 16.84 9.05
N SER A 281 -0.17 16.28 9.88
CA SER A 281 -0.12 16.45 11.34
C SER A 281 -0.04 15.15 12.15
N LEU A 282 0.67 14.13 11.65
CA LEU A 282 1.03 12.96 12.47
C LEU A 282 2.55 12.76 12.50
#